data_cdeade5fcff5de80dbb2ae315b33efd6
#
_entry.id   cdeade5fcff5de80dbb2ae315b33efd6
#
_cell.length_a   1.000
_cell.length_b   1.000
_cell.length_c   1.000
_cell.angle_alpha   90.00
_cell.angle_beta   90.00
_cell.angle_gamma   90.00
#
_symmetry.space_group_name_H-M   'P 1'
#
loop_
_entity.id
_entity.type
_entity.pdbx_description
1 polymer ?
#
loop_
_entity_poly.entity_id
_entity_poly.type
_entity_poly.pdbx_seq_one_letter_code
_entity_poly.pdbx_strand_id
1 'polypeptide(L)'
;MLSECTFQSCTIRLPLVDPEAPFHKQRYDLGRRPVIRAVGLRRCRILSSVGCTLIGAIVEDVLVEDLKTDGMVQTWATVFKHVRLRGKIGRLMFSDLFTPCDPPTSKLQQTIAKANADYYSKVDWALDISQAEFQDLDCRGVPSRLVRRNPETQMMLTRQRVLERQDSIGAGGEYWEALVKLFLRRADGYGGPMDDAICVVPRQGVDRKALIAGIEALRKAGVAEPD
;
A
#
# COMPACT_ATOMS: atom_id res chain seq x y z
N MET A 1 -6.12 20.84 -7.38
CA MET A 1 -6.33 19.71 -8.30
C MET A 1 -5.12 19.60 -9.22
N LEU A 2 -4.56 18.41 -9.41
CA LEU A 2 -3.56 18.12 -10.43
C LEU A 2 -4.21 17.14 -11.41
N SER A 3 -4.32 17.49 -12.68
CA SER A 3 -5.01 16.66 -13.68
C SER A 3 -4.40 16.80 -15.08
N GLU A 4 -4.59 15.76 -15.88
CA GLU A 4 -4.27 15.72 -17.31
C GLU A 4 -2.84 16.09 -17.68
N CYS A 5 -1.87 15.65 -16.88
CA CYS A 5 -0.45 15.92 -17.11
C CYS A 5 0.39 14.64 -17.04
N THR A 6 1.50 14.66 -17.78
CA THR A 6 2.50 13.59 -17.72
C THR A 6 3.86 14.18 -17.36
N PHE A 7 4.47 13.61 -16.31
CA PHE A 7 5.84 13.89 -15.94
C PHE A 7 6.72 12.75 -16.44
N GLN A 8 7.76 13.09 -17.21
CA GLN A 8 8.68 12.09 -17.75
C GLN A 8 10.13 12.44 -17.43
N SER A 9 10.88 11.47 -16.93
CA SER A 9 12.31 11.58 -16.62
C SER A 9 12.65 12.76 -15.73
N CYS A 10 11.75 13.12 -14.81
CA CYS A 10 11.93 14.27 -13.91
C CYS A 10 12.15 13.82 -12.47
N THR A 11 12.75 14.73 -11.71
CA THR A 11 12.87 14.59 -10.26
C THR A 11 11.79 15.43 -9.59
N ILE A 12 10.97 14.76 -8.78
CA ILE A 12 9.91 15.40 -8.01
C ILE A 12 10.42 15.50 -6.57
N ARG A 13 10.54 16.75 -6.09
CA ARG A 13 10.83 17.00 -4.69
C ARG A 13 9.52 17.40 -4.02
N LEU A 14 9.03 16.56 -3.13
CA LEU A 14 7.87 16.90 -2.34
C LEU A 14 8.31 17.68 -1.10
N PRO A 15 7.57 18.73 -0.72
CA PRO A 15 7.88 19.46 0.49
C PRO A 15 7.82 18.52 1.69
N LEU A 16 8.75 18.73 2.63
CA LEU A 16 8.69 18.11 3.93
C LEU A 16 7.37 18.54 4.58
N VAL A 17 6.52 17.57 4.90
CA VAL A 17 5.49 17.83 5.88
C VAL A 17 6.24 17.89 7.20
N ASP A 18 6.24 19.06 7.85
CA ASP A 18 6.86 19.23 9.16
C ASP A 18 6.24 18.20 10.11
N PRO A 19 7.00 17.22 10.59
CA PRO A 19 6.45 16.21 11.49
C PRO A 19 6.03 16.80 12.85
N GLU A 20 6.49 18.02 13.17
CA GLU A 20 6.10 18.76 14.36
C GLU A 20 4.98 19.76 14.09
N ALA A 21 4.62 19.99 12.83
CA ALA A 21 3.42 20.77 12.54
C ALA A 21 2.22 20.09 13.19
N PRO A 22 1.50 20.75 14.09
CA PRO A 22 0.42 20.11 14.80
C PRO A 22 -0.72 19.80 13.82
N PHE A 23 -0.67 18.60 13.24
CA PHE A 23 -1.78 18.05 12.43
C PHE A 23 -3.11 18.12 13.18
N HIS A 24 -3.08 18.17 14.51
CA HIS A 24 -4.23 18.26 15.39
C HIS A 24 -5.01 19.59 15.30
N LYS A 25 -4.46 20.64 14.69
CA LYS A 25 -5.16 21.93 14.58
C LYS A 25 -5.78 22.22 13.21
N GLN A 26 -5.39 21.48 12.18
CA GLN A 26 -6.04 21.63 10.88
C GLN A 26 -7.37 20.83 10.92
N ARG A 27 -8.49 21.51 10.82
CA ARG A 27 -9.79 20.87 10.56
C ARG A 27 -9.67 20.19 9.19
N TYR A 28 -9.49 18.87 9.21
CA TYR A 28 -9.50 18.11 7.97
C TYR A 28 -10.91 18.09 7.41
N ASP A 29 -11.07 18.73 6.26
CA ASP A 29 -12.36 18.81 5.56
C ASP A 29 -12.42 17.70 4.50
N LEU A 30 -13.21 16.67 4.76
CA LEU A 30 -13.43 15.57 3.81
C LEU A 30 -13.99 16.05 2.46
N GLY A 31 -14.71 17.20 2.44
CA GLY A 31 -15.21 17.82 1.21
C GLY A 31 -14.11 18.49 0.36
N ARG A 32 -12.89 18.64 0.92
CA ARG A 32 -11.76 19.32 0.26
C ARG A 32 -10.54 18.40 0.11
N ARG A 33 -10.77 17.10 -0.05
CA ARG A 33 -9.66 16.15 -0.29
C ARG A 33 -8.85 16.56 -1.53
N PRO A 34 -7.51 16.51 -1.47
CA PRO A 34 -6.68 16.69 -2.66
C PRO A 34 -7.06 15.66 -3.73
N VAL A 35 -7.20 16.08 -4.97
CA VAL A 35 -7.52 15.19 -6.09
C VAL A 35 -6.37 15.19 -7.08
N ILE A 36 -5.86 14.01 -7.39
CA ILE A 36 -4.88 13.73 -8.44
C ILE A 36 -5.57 12.83 -9.45
N ARG A 37 -5.77 13.32 -10.69
CA ARG A 37 -6.52 12.58 -11.70
C ARG A 37 -5.85 12.67 -13.06
N ALA A 38 -5.89 11.56 -13.83
CA ALA A 38 -5.35 11.49 -15.17
C ALA A 38 -3.88 11.93 -15.27
N VAL A 39 -3.04 11.46 -14.32
CA VAL A 39 -1.63 11.82 -14.23
C VAL A 39 -0.75 10.65 -14.62
N GLY A 40 0.26 10.91 -15.45
CA GLY A 40 1.31 9.96 -15.78
C GLY A 40 2.63 10.32 -15.10
N LEU A 41 3.26 9.36 -14.44
CA LEU A 41 4.63 9.47 -13.93
C LEU A 41 5.48 8.38 -14.58
N ARG A 42 6.41 8.75 -15.47
CA ARG A 42 7.24 7.79 -16.20
C ARG A 42 8.72 8.09 -15.96
N ARG A 43 9.48 7.08 -15.50
CA ARG A 43 10.92 7.18 -15.21
C ARG A 43 11.24 8.36 -14.29
N CYS A 44 10.33 8.67 -13.38
CA CYS A 44 10.50 9.75 -12.43
C CYS A 44 11.24 9.29 -11.18
N ARG A 45 11.80 10.25 -10.46
CA ARG A 45 12.41 10.05 -9.14
C ARG A 45 11.73 10.92 -8.12
N ILE A 46 11.32 10.34 -7.02
CA ILE A 46 10.82 11.10 -5.86
C ILE A 46 11.95 11.19 -4.84
N LEU A 47 12.38 12.41 -4.56
CA LEU A 47 13.35 12.71 -3.51
C LEU A 47 12.61 13.10 -2.25
N SER A 48 12.92 12.40 -1.17
CA SER A 48 12.42 12.73 0.16
C SER A 48 13.48 12.37 1.20
N SER A 49 13.89 13.33 2.00
CA SER A 49 14.84 13.11 3.09
C SER A 49 14.20 12.43 4.31
N VAL A 50 12.87 12.49 4.46
CA VAL A 50 12.14 11.99 5.64
C VAL A 50 10.94 11.12 5.26
N GLY A 51 10.81 10.74 4.00
CA GLY A 51 9.62 10.11 3.46
C GLY A 51 8.69 11.16 2.81
N CYS A 52 8.06 10.77 1.72
CA CYS A 52 7.05 11.59 1.06
C CYS A 52 5.69 11.15 1.56
N THR A 53 4.86 12.09 1.95
CA THR A 53 3.56 11.78 2.53
C THR A 53 2.44 12.42 1.73
N LEU A 54 1.50 11.60 1.27
CA LEU A 54 0.23 12.04 0.70
C LEU A 54 -0.88 11.64 1.66
N ILE A 55 -1.62 12.62 2.18
CA ILE A 55 -2.63 12.39 3.22
C ILE A 55 -4.02 12.66 2.69
N GLY A 56 -4.93 11.72 2.85
CA GLY A 56 -6.36 11.88 2.59
C GLY A 56 -6.71 12.22 1.15
N ALA A 57 -5.85 11.95 0.20
CA ALA A 57 -6.06 12.29 -1.20
C ALA A 57 -7.03 11.31 -1.90
N ILE A 58 -7.54 11.73 -3.04
CA ILE A 58 -8.22 10.90 -4.02
C ILE A 58 -7.30 10.83 -5.24
N VAL A 59 -6.91 9.60 -5.64
CA VAL A 59 -6.01 9.35 -6.76
C VAL A 59 -6.74 8.49 -7.78
N GLU A 60 -7.01 9.05 -8.97
CA GLU A 60 -7.81 8.40 -10.02
C GLU A 60 -7.12 8.45 -11.39
N ASP A 61 -7.24 7.37 -12.14
CA ASP A 61 -6.75 7.27 -13.53
C ASP A 61 -5.26 7.64 -13.67
N VAL A 62 -4.42 7.12 -12.75
CA VAL A 62 -3.00 7.45 -12.68
C VAL A 62 -2.15 6.28 -13.17
N LEU A 63 -1.17 6.56 -14.02
CA LEU A 63 -0.15 5.62 -14.44
C LEU A 63 1.21 6.01 -13.84
N VAL A 64 1.82 5.08 -13.11
CA VAL A 64 3.19 5.21 -12.61
C VAL A 64 4.05 4.12 -13.22
N GLU A 65 5.10 4.51 -13.93
CA GLU A 65 6.02 3.60 -14.62
C GLU A 65 7.47 3.92 -14.24
N ASP A 66 8.22 2.92 -13.79
CA ASP A 66 9.63 3.03 -13.42
C ASP A 66 9.90 4.17 -12.42
N LEU A 67 9.25 4.13 -11.26
CA LEU A 67 9.39 5.14 -10.22
C LEU A 67 10.55 4.80 -9.28
N LYS A 68 11.55 5.67 -9.21
CA LYS A 68 12.61 5.61 -8.20
C LYS A 68 12.22 6.42 -6.97
N THR A 69 12.49 5.88 -5.79
CA THR A 69 12.28 6.59 -4.52
C THR A 69 13.54 6.51 -3.69
N ASP A 70 13.96 7.60 -3.06
CA ASP A 70 15.13 7.59 -2.16
C ASP A 70 14.77 7.06 -0.77
N GLY A 71 13.51 7.20 -0.37
CA GLY A 71 12.95 6.68 0.87
C GLY A 71 11.60 6.01 0.62
N MET A 72 10.86 5.76 1.70
CA MET A 72 9.50 5.24 1.64
C MET A 72 8.54 6.36 1.24
N VAL A 73 7.85 6.22 0.11
CA VAL A 73 6.72 7.10 -0.23
C VAL A 73 5.48 6.57 0.49
N GLN A 74 4.94 7.38 1.37
CA GLN A 74 3.84 7.01 2.24
C GLN A 74 2.56 7.69 1.78
N THR A 75 1.46 6.93 1.76
CA THR A 75 0.13 7.50 1.60
C THR A 75 -0.72 7.12 2.80
N TRP A 76 -1.36 8.12 3.39
CA TRP A 76 -2.19 7.95 4.58
C TRP A 76 -3.65 8.28 4.26
N ALA A 77 -4.56 7.37 4.57
CA ALA A 77 -6.00 7.52 4.30
C ALA A 77 -6.33 7.96 2.86
N THR A 78 -5.42 7.71 1.92
CA THR A 78 -5.58 8.01 0.50
C THR A 78 -6.38 6.90 -0.17
N VAL A 79 -7.30 7.27 -1.04
CA VAL A 79 -8.07 6.31 -1.83
C VAL A 79 -7.65 6.34 -3.30
N PHE A 80 -7.77 5.18 -3.92
CA PHE A 80 -7.30 4.94 -5.29
C PHE A 80 -8.43 4.41 -6.16
N LYS A 81 -8.42 4.81 -7.43
CA LYS A 81 -9.27 4.27 -8.47
C LYS A 81 -8.50 4.25 -9.79
N HIS A 82 -8.43 3.08 -10.43
CA HIS A 82 -7.77 2.89 -11.71
C HIS A 82 -6.29 3.34 -11.75
N VAL A 83 -5.57 3.11 -10.64
CA VAL A 83 -4.14 3.44 -10.54
C VAL A 83 -3.32 2.24 -10.97
N ARG A 84 -2.43 2.42 -11.94
CA ARG A 84 -1.54 1.39 -12.47
C ARG A 84 -0.10 1.67 -12.10
N LEU A 85 0.57 0.67 -11.51
CA LEU A 85 1.99 0.70 -11.24
C LEU A 85 2.68 -0.34 -12.13
N ARG A 86 3.74 0.05 -12.85
CA ARG A 86 4.45 -0.81 -13.80
C ARG A 86 5.97 -0.67 -13.69
N GLY A 87 6.67 -1.75 -14.09
CA GLY A 87 8.12 -1.74 -14.13
C GLY A 87 8.76 -1.67 -12.75
N LYS A 88 9.91 -1.02 -12.65
CA LYS A 88 10.70 -0.96 -11.41
C LYS A 88 10.19 0.15 -10.49
N ILE A 89 9.54 -0.24 -9.43
CA ILE A 89 8.97 0.68 -8.43
C ILE A 89 9.85 0.67 -7.18
N GLY A 90 10.05 1.84 -6.58
CA GLY A 90 10.78 2.02 -5.33
C GLY A 90 10.02 1.47 -4.11
N ARG A 91 10.13 2.16 -2.98
CA ARG A 91 9.47 1.80 -1.72
C ARG A 91 8.17 2.57 -1.57
N LEU A 92 7.06 1.87 -1.40
CA LEU A 92 5.73 2.46 -1.22
C LEU A 92 5.05 1.91 0.03
N MET A 93 4.29 2.76 0.72
CA MET A 93 3.40 2.38 1.81
C MET A 93 2.03 3.01 1.59
N PHE A 94 1.00 2.19 1.58
CA PHE A 94 -0.41 2.61 1.54
C PHE A 94 -1.03 2.27 2.88
N SER A 95 -1.45 3.28 3.64
CA SER A 95 -2.04 3.12 4.98
C SER A 95 -3.47 3.64 5.00
N ASP A 96 -4.34 2.93 5.67
CA ASP A 96 -5.72 3.32 5.97
C ASP A 96 -5.82 4.36 7.09
N LEU A 97 -4.77 4.48 7.91
CA LEU A 97 -4.71 5.51 8.95
C LEU A 97 -4.59 6.90 8.34
N PHE A 98 -5.18 7.87 8.99
CA PHE A 98 -5.02 9.27 8.62
C PHE A 98 -3.66 9.81 9.04
N THR A 99 -3.22 9.49 10.22
CA THR A 99 -1.87 9.78 10.71
C THR A 99 -1.37 8.63 11.62
N PRO A 100 -0.06 8.44 11.76
CA PRO A 100 0.49 7.46 12.69
C PRO A 100 0.25 7.84 14.16
N CYS A 101 -0.10 9.11 14.43
CA CYS A 101 -0.25 9.63 15.79
C CYS A 101 -1.69 9.51 16.34
N ASP A 102 -2.68 9.37 15.45
CA ASP A 102 -4.07 9.22 15.88
C ASP A 102 -4.42 7.76 16.11
N PRO A 103 -5.00 7.42 17.27
CA PRO A 103 -5.43 6.05 17.50
C PRO A 103 -6.58 5.69 16.54
N PRO A 104 -6.68 4.41 16.12
CA PRO A 104 -7.74 3.93 15.23
C PRO A 104 -9.15 4.21 15.77
N THR A 105 -9.27 4.35 17.08
CA THR A 105 -10.52 4.65 17.79
C THR A 105 -10.91 6.13 17.78
N SER A 106 -10.04 7.02 17.28
CA SER A 106 -10.39 8.45 17.23
C SER A 106 -11.59 8.69 16.31
N LYS A 107 -12.43 9.68 16.67
CA LYS A 107 -13.61 10.07 15.88
C LYS A 107 -13.21 10.47 14.44
N LEU A 108 -12.06 11.13 14.29
CA LEU A 108 -11.55 11.52 12.98
C LEU A 108 -11.21 10.30 12.14
N GLN A 109 -10.45 9.36 12.70
CA GLN A 109 -10.06 8.12 12.02
C GLN A 109 -11.29 7.31 11.59
N GLN A 110 -12.28 7.15 12.47
CA GLN A 110 -13.53 6.44 12.14
C GLN A 110 -14.31 7.13 11.02
N THR A 111 -14.37 8.48 11.05
CA THR A 111 -15.04 9.25 10.00
C THR A 111 -14.37 9.07 8.65
N ILE A 112 -13.05 9.09 8.63
CA ILE A 112 -12.23 8.89 7.41
C ILE A 112 -12.36 7.45 6.92
N ALA A 113 -12.28 6.47 7.81
CA ALA A 113 -12.44 5.05 7.45
C ALA A 113 -13.79 4.79 6.79
N LYS A 114 -14.87 5.36 7.35
CA LYS A 114 -16.21 5.29 6.75
C LYS A 114 -16.24 5.93 5.35
N ALA A 115 -15.68 7.13 5.20
CA ALA A 115 -15.66 7.81 3.90
C ALA A 115 -14.85 7.05 2.86
N ASN A 116 -13.75 6.41 3.26
CA ASN A 116 -12.95 5.56 2.38
C ASN A 116 -13.69 4.28 2.00
N ALA A 117 -14.41 3.64 2.94
CA ALA A 117 -15.25 2.49 2.66
C ALA A 117 -16.37 2.84 1.67
N ASP A 118 -17.06 3.99 1.89
CA ASP A 118 -18.10 4.50 0.98
C ASP A 118 -17.54 4.81 -0.42
N TYR A 119 -16.30 5.29 -0.51
CA TYR A 119 -15.63 5.48 -1.80
C TYR A 119 -15.36 4.15 -2.50
N TYR A 120 -14.72 3.20 -1.80
CA TYR A 120 -14.36 1.90 -2.38
C TYR A 120 -15.56 1.01 -2.70
N SER A 121 -16.73 1.25 -2.13
CA SER A 121 -17.97 0.55 -2.50
C SER A 121 -18.42 0.81 -3.94
N LYS A 122 -17.91 1.88 -4.57
CA LYS A 122 -18.24 2.33 -5.93
C LYS A 122 -17.09 2.12 -6.93
N VAL A 123 -16.00 1.49 -6.49
CA VAL A 123 -14.80 1.27 -7.29
C VAL A 123 -14.77 -0.20 -7.74
N ASP A 124 -14.64 -0.41 -9.04
CA ASP A 124 -14.52 -1.73 -9.65
C ASP A 124 -13.11 -2.33 -9.45
N TRP A 125 -12.05 -1.52 -9.56
CA TRP A 125 -10.69 -1.83 -9.15
C TRP A 125 -9.92 -0.55 -8.75
N ALA A 126 -9.07 -0.68 -7.74
CA ALA A 126 -8.33 0.45 -7.19
C ALA A 126 -6.90 0.52 -7.72
N LEU A 127 -6.17 -0.58 -7.58
CA LEU A 127 -4.77 -0.69 -7.99
C LEU A 127 -4.57 -1.84 -8.97
N ASP A 128 -3.74 -1.61 -9.98
CA ASP A 128 -3.17 -2.65 -10.83
C ASP A 128 -1.65 -2.64 -10.65
N ILE A 129 -1.17 -3.63 -9.92
CA ILE A 129 0.25 -3.83 -9.61
C ILE A 129 0.82 -5.07 -10.30
N SER A 130 0.03 -5.70 -11.17
CA SER A 130 0.38 -6.98 -11.81
C SER A 130 1.68 -6.94 -12.63
N GLN A 131 2.09 -5.75 -13.08
CA GLN A 131 3.30 -5.54 -13.86
C GLN A 131 4.37 -4.75 -13.09
N ALA A 132 4.25 -4.65 -11.77
CA ALA A 132 5.17 -3.89 -10.94
C ALA A 132 6.14 -4.81 -10.18
N GLU A 133 7.41 -4.41 -10.17
CA GLU A 133 8.47 -5.01 -9.37
C GLU A 133 8.90 -4.01 -8.29
N PHE A 134 8.47 -4.25 -7.06
CA PHE A 134 8.74 -3.33 -5.95
C PHE A 134 10.10 -3.57 -5.31
N GLN A 135 10.73 -2.49 -4.85
CA GLN A 135 11.80 -2.60 -3.88
C GLN A 135 11.22 -2.99 -2.51
N ASP A 136 10.10 -2.39 -2.14
CA ASP A 136 9.32 -2.69 -0.93
C ASP A 136 7.88 -2.18 -1.12
N LEU A 137 6.91 -2.94 -0.61
CA LEU A 137 5.50 -2.54 -0.62
C LEU A 137 4.84 -2.94 0.71
N ASP A 138 4.30 -1.95 1.39
CA ASP A 138 3.36 -2.13 2.50
C ASP A 138 1.97 -1.65 2.05
N CYS A 139 1.07 -2.59 1.74
CA CYS A 139 -0.26 -2.28 1.20
C CYS A 139 -1.35 -2.66 2.19
N ARG A 140 -1.75 -1.70 3.02
CA ARG A 140 -2.77 -1.84 4.07
C ARG A 140 -4.02 -1.00 3.88
N GLY A 141 -3.92 0.05 3.10
CA GLY A 141 -5.01 1.04 2.97
C GLY A 141 -5.91 0.82 1.77
N VAL A 142 -5.75 -0.29 1.05
CA VAL A 142 -6.55 -0.61 -0.14
C VAL A 142 -7.13 -2.01 0.01
N PRO A 143 -8.46 -2.18 -0.11
CA PRO A 143 -9.07 -3.51 -0.05
C PRO A 143 -8.45 -4.45 -1.08
N SER A 144 -7.94 -5.60 -0.64
CA SER A 144 -7.19 -6.54 -1.51
C SER A 144 -8.01 -7.03 -2.71
N ARG A 145 -9.33 -7.18 -2.55
CA ARG A 145 -10.27 -7.53 -3.64
C ARG A 145 -10.29 -6.53 -4.80
N LEU A 146 -9.85 -5.29 -4.57
CA LEU A 146 -9.76 -4.23 -5.58
C LEU A 146 -8.35 -4.10 -6.18
N VAL A 147 -7.43 -4.99 -5.81
CA VAL A 147 -6.04 -4.99 -6.28
C VAL A 147 -5.83 -6.09 -7.32
N ARG A 148 -5.45 -5.70 -8.54
CA ARG A 148 -5.00 -6.61 -9.59
C ARG A 148 -3.52 -6.89 -9.37
N ARG A 149 -3.14 -8.15 -9.27
CA ARG A 149 -1.78 -8.59 -8.89
C ARG A 149 -1.21 -9.64 -9.85
N ASN A 150 0.10 -9.85 -9.78
CA ASN A 150 0.75 -10.98 -10.40
C ASN A 150 0.82 -12.13 -9.39
N PRO A 151 0.11 -13.24 -9.61
CA PRO A 151 0.09 -14.33 -8.66
C PRO A 151 1.45 -14.98 -8.42
N GLU A 152 2.36 -14.98 -9.39
CA GLU A 152 3.68 -15.57 -9.23
C GLU A 152 4.54 -14.86 -8.17
N THR A 153 4.46 -13.52 -8.12
CA THR A 153 5.34 -12.69 -7.28
C THR A 153 4.62 -11.92 -6.18
N GLN A 154 3.31 -12.07 -6.10
CA GLN A 154 2.46 -11.30 -5.19
C GLN A 154 1.39 -12.22 -4.61
N MET A 155 1.28 -12.27 -3.29
CA MET A 155 0.26 -13.08 -2.62
C MET A 155 -0.67 -12.24 -1.78
N MET A 156 -1.86 -12.73 -1.53
CA MET A 156 -2.81 -12.18 -0.60
C MET A 156 -2.88 -13.06 0.65
N LEU A 157 -2.83 -12.39 1.80
CA LEU A 157 -3.08 -13.00 3.11
C LEU A 157 -4.40 -12.47 3.64
N THR A 158 -5.21 -13.35 4.21
CA THR A 158 -6.35 -12.96 5.02
C THR A 158 -6.14 -13.38 6.46
N ARG A 159 -6.55 -12.53 7.41
CA ARG A 159 -6.39 -12.82 8.84
C ARG A 159 -7.01 -14.16 9.21
N GLN A 160 -8.19 -14.43 8.70
CA GLN A 160 -8.90 -15.67 8.98
C GLN A 160 -8.05 -16.90 8.59
N ARG A 161 -7.56 -16.98 7.35
CA ARG A 161 -6.74 -18.11 6.89
C ARG A 161 -5.47 -18.28 7.69
N VAL A 162 -4.77 -17.16 7.95
CA VAL A 162 -3.53 -17.22 8.71
C VAL A 162 -3.78 -17.75 10.13
N LEU A 163 -4.87 -17.33 10.79
CA LEU A 163 -5.24 -17.85 12.10
C LEU A 163 -5.63 -19.33 12.06
N GLU A 164 -6.36 -19.78 11.04
CA GLU A 164 -6.75 -21.18 10.85
C GLU A 164 -5.55 -22.10 10.53
N ARG A 165 -4.45 -21.55 10.02
CA ARG A 165 -3.27 -22.27 9.54
C ARG A 165 -1.97 -21.86 10.24
N GLN A 166 -2.05 -21.43 11.50
CA GLN A 166 -0.89 -20.91 12.25
C GLN A 166 0.31 -21.85 12.28
N ASP A 167 0.06 -23.17 12.38
CA ASP A 167 1.11 -24.18 12.42
C ASP A 167 1.83 -24.36 11.08
N SER A 168 1.29 -23.82 10.00
CA SER A 168 1.81 -23.96 8.64
C SER A 168 2.47 -22.70 8.10
N ILE A 169 2.56 -21.61 8.89
CA ILE A 169 3.15 -20.34 8.42
C ILE A 169 4.64 -20.45 8.05
N GLY A 170 5.37 -21.40 8.66
CA GLY A 170 6.76 -21.71 8.34
C GLY A 170 6.97 -22.37 6.97
N ALA A 171 5.91 -22.86 6.30
CA ALA A 171 6.03 -23.53 5.01
C ALA A 171 6.67 -22.65 3.92
N GLY A 172 6.52 -21.33 4.00
CA GLY A 172 7.11 -20.37 3.07
C GLY A 172 8.57 -20.04 3.33
N GLY A 173 9.18 -20.53 4.41
CA GLY A 173 10.52 -20.17 4.88
C GLY A 173 10.54 -18.92 5.76
N GLU A 174 11.71 -18.66 6.35
CA GLU A 174 11.89 -17.64 7.41
C GLU A 174 11.42 -16.23 7.04
N TYR A 175 11.68 -15.80 5.81
CA TYR A 175 11.27 -14.46 5.35
C TYR A 175 9.76 -14.30 5.41
N TRP A 176 9.02 -15.25 4.82
CA TRP A 176 7.56 -15.19 4.79
C TRP A 176 6.95 -15.43 6.16
N GLU A 177 7.53 -16.32 6.95
CA GLU A 177 7.11 -16.55 8.33
C GLU A 177 7.19 -15.27 9.17
N ALA A 178 8.31 -14.53 9.08
CA ALA A 178 8.48 -13.27 9.78
C ALA A 178 7.44 -12.23 9.32
N LEU A 179 7.15 -12.17 8.00
CA LEU A 179 6.20 -11.22 7.43
C LEU A 179 4.75 -11.57 7.82
N VAL A 180 4.37 -12.85 7.81
CA VAL A 180 3.06 -13.32 8.27
C VAL A 180 2.86 -13.04 9.77
N LYS A 181 3.88 -13.29 10.60
CA LYS A 181 3.85 -12.93 12.02
C LYS A 181 3.71 -11.43 12.24
N LEU A 182 4.39 -10.61 11.43
CA LEU A 182 4.24 -9.15 11.47
C LEU A 182 2.81 -8.72 11.08
N PHE A 183 2.23 -9.33 10.05
CA PHE A 183 0.84 -9.11 9.66
C PHE A 183 -0.11 -9.36 10.83
N LEU A 184 0.00 -10.50 11.53
CA LEU A 184 -0.84 -10.80 12.69
C LEU A 184 -0.64 -9.80 13.84
N ARG A 185 0.60 -9.42 14.15
CA ARG A 185 0.89 -8.45 15.22
C ARG A 185 0.32 -7.06 14.95
N ARG A 186 0.35 -6.62 13.70
CA ARG A 186 -0.19 -5.32 13.30
C ARG A 186 -1.70 -5.26 13.42
N ALA A 187 -2.37 -6.38 13.28
CA ALA A 187 -3.81 -6.48 13.47
C ALA A 187 -4.26 -6.20 14.92
N ASP A 188 -3.38 -6.40 15.89
CA ASP A 188 -3.67 -6.20 17.33
C ASP A 188 -3.16 -4.85 17.84
N GLY A 189 -2.48 -4.05 16.99
CA GLY A 189 -1.79 -2.82 17.37
C GLY A 189 -2.21 -1.59 16.57
N TYR A 190 -1.21 -0.80 16.17
CA TYR A 190 -1.40 0.43 15.41
C TYR A 190 -2.05 0.15 14.05
N GLY A 191 -3.30 0.54 13.86
CA GLY A 191 -3.96 0.52 12.57
C GLY A 191 -5.32 -0.15 12.52
N GLY A 192 -5.80 -0.74 13.61
CA GLY A 192 -7.04 -1.54 13.61
C GLY A 192 -6.85 -2.92 12.99
N PRO A 193 -7.84 -3.79 13.03
CA PRO A 193 -7.73 -5.14 12.49
C PRO A 193 -7.54 -5.06 10.97
N MET A 194 -6.36 -5.48 10.53
CA MET A 194 -6.12 -5.74 9.12
C MET A 194 -6.76 -7.08 8.77
N ASP A 195 -7.82 -7.06 7.98
CA ASP A 195 -8.48 -8.29 7.55
C ASP A 195 -7.71 -8.98 6.41
N ASP A 196 -6.99 -8.20 5.62
CA ASP A 196 -6.20 -8.69 4.49
C ASP A 196 -4.91 -7.88 4.26
N ALA A 197 -3.96 -8.45 3.54
CA ALA A 197 -2.74 -7.78 3.09
C ALA A 197 -2.25 -8.34 1.76
N ILE A 198 -1.66 -7.47 0.95
CA ILE A 198 -0.91 -7.87 -0.24
C ILE A 198 0.58 -7.88 0.10
N CYS A 199 1.20 -9.02 -0.10
CA CYS A 199 2.63 -9.22 0.09
C CYS A 199 3.31 -9.46 -1.25
N VAL A 200 4.46 -8.85 -1.45
CA VAL A 200 5.19 -8.90 -2.73
C VAL A 200 6.60 -9.46 -2.53
N VAL A 201 7.12 -10.14 -3.55
CA VAL A 201 8.54 -10.52 -3.61
C VAL A 201 9.36 -9.26 -3.90
N PRO A 202 10.27 -8.83 -3.01
CA PRO A 202 11.13 -7.69 -3.27
C PRO A 202 12.03 -7.94 -4.49
N ARG A 203 12.27 -6.90 -5.28
CA ARG A 203 13.11 -7.03 -6.48
C ARG A 203 14.62 -7.09 -6.21
N GLN A 204 15.07 -6.75 -5.00
CA GLN A 204 16.48 -6.66 -4.61
C GLN A 204 16.72 -7.18 -3.19
N GLY A 205 17.95 -7.60 -2.92
CA GLY A 205 18.40 -7.95 -1.56
C GLY A 205 17.93 -9.31 -1.04
N VAL A 206 17.33 -10.15 -1.91
CA VAL A 206 16.75 -11.44 -1.53
C VAL A 206 16.97 -12.49 -2.61
N ASP A 207 16.90 -13.76 -2.23
CA ASP A 207 16.77 -14.86 -3.19
C ASP A 207 15.34 -14.93 -3.72
N ARG A 208 15.11 -14.29 -4.86
CA ARG A 208 13.77 -14.22 -5.49
C ARG A 208 13.19 -15.60 -5.81
N LYS A 209 14.03 -16.58 -6.22
CA LYS A 209 13.55 -17.92 -6.54
C LYS A 209 13.02 -18.62 -5.30
N ALA A 210 13.75 -18.53 -4.19
CA ALA A 210 13.31 -19.07 -2.92
C ALA A 210 12.03 -18.41 -2.42
N LEU A 211 11.90 -17.08 -2.57
CA LEU A 211 10.69 -16.37 -2.16
C LEU A 211 9.46 -16.72 -3.02
N ILE A 212 9.62 -16.89 -4.33
CA ILE A 212 8.54 -17.34 -5.22
C ILE A 212 8.09 -18.74 -4.83
N ALA A 213 9.03 -19.68 -4.62
CA ALA A 213 8.71 -21.02 -4.14
C ALA A 213 8.01 -21.00 -2.77
N GLY A 214 8.38 -20.06 -1.90
CA GLY A 214 7.75 -19.85 -0.61
C GLY A 214 6.28 -19.38 -0.72
N ILE A 215 5.94 -18.53 -1.69
CA ILE A 215 4.53 -18.16 -1.98
C ILE A 215 3.72 -19.40 -2.34
N GLU A 216 4.22 -20.23 -3.24
CA GLU A 216 3.55 -21.47 -3.64
C GLU A 216 3.38 -22.43 -2.47
N ALA A 217 4.39 -22.55 -1.61
CA ALA A 217 4.31 -23.37 -0.40
C ALA A 217 3.23 -22.88 0.56
N LEU A 218 3.12 -21.57 0.79
CA LEU A 218 2.08 -20.97 1.62
C LEU A 218 0.67 -21.15 1.04
N ARG A 219 0.50 -21.13 -0.29
CA ARG A 219 -0.77 -21.43 -0.94
C ARG A 219 -1.15 -22.90 -0.75
N LYS A 220 -0.22 -23.82 -1.00
CA LYS A 220 -0.44 -25.26 -0.77
C LYS A 220 -0.77 -25.57 0.68
N ALA A 221 -0.18 -24.85 1.62
CA ALA A 221 -0.48 -24.97 3.05
C ALA A 221 -1.81 -24.29 3.46
N GLY A 222 -2.46 -23.56 2.54
CA GLY A 222 -3.71 -22.84 2.78
C GLY A 222 -3.56 -21.56 3.61
N VAL A 223 -2.33 -21.07 3.82
CA VAL A 223 -2.03 -19.82 4.57
C VAL A 223 -2.29 -18.60 3.69
N ALA A 224 -1.83 -18.62 2.44
CA ALA A 224 -2.14 -17.60 1.45
C ALA A 224 -3.38 -17.97 0.64
N GLU A 225 -4.07 -16.95 0.10
CA GLU A 225 -5.20 -17.16 -0.79
C GLU A 225 -4.77 -17.89 -2.07
N PRO A 226 -5.59 -18.83 -2.59
CA PRO A 226 -5.42 -19.33 -3.94
C PRO A 226 -5.65 -18.20 -4.95
N ASP A 227 -5.01 -18.28 -6.11
CA ASP A 227 -5.24 -17.38 -7.25
C ASP A 227 -6.22 -17.98 -8.24
#